data_6dc993a6d656d19405d7ef450d9420cf
#
_entry.id   6dc993a6d656d19405d7ef450d9420cf
#
_cell.length_a   1.000
_cell.length_b   1.000
_cell.length_c   1.000
_cell.angle_alpha   90.00
_cell.angle_beta   90.00
_cell.angle_gamma   90.00
#
_symmetry.space_group_name_H-M   'P 1'
#
loop_
_entity.id
_entity.type
_entity.pdbx_description
1 polymer ?
#
loop_
_entity_poly.entity_id
_entity_poly.type
_entity_poly.pdbx_seq_one_letter_code
_entity_poly.pdbx_strand_id
1 'polypeptide(L)'
;MLNNRNFDEWLSNFKTSISDYTYYVDFEKIYKNVDKVKVELNILNSLIGSKNIEEEFQNILIKYPETLECIPLLLAVRAREIFVKDEINEYLFKFDKMVYSTKDYIRFMNESGLFDLLQNHIINNLYDYVLGIEVGLDSNGRKNRGGHLMENLVESYIRKAGYIKDESYYKELTTDKIKTMFGVDILSHISNSDLNKSIAKKRFDFVVVKNEHYYLFETNFYASNGSKLNETARSYKMLAQELSSLNNVTFIWITDGIGWNSAKGNLEETFNKLDTLYNINDLENGILEKI
;
A
#
# COMPACT_ATOMS: atom_id res chain seq x y z
N MET A 1 -17.24 -7.19 28.92
CA MET A 1 -17.86 -8.50 28.63
C MET A 1 -19.06 -8.28 27.74
N LEU A 2 -18.96 -8.65 26.45
CA LEU A 2 -20.07 -8.52 25.48
C LEU A 2 -20.80 -9.87 25.33
N ASN A 3 -21.19 -10.46 26.46
CA ASN A 3 -21.68 -11.85 26.55
C ASN A 3 -23.03 -12.15 25.91
N ASN A 4 -23.49 -11.36 24.93
CA ASN A 4 -24.72 -11.67 24.18
C ASN A 4 -24.73 -11.10 22.76
N ARG A 5 -23.58 -11.15 22.06
CA ARG A 5 -23.50 -10.70 20.66
C ARG A 5 -24.09 -11.78 19.75
N ASN A 6 -25.01 -11.40 18.87
CA ASN A 6 -25.53 -12.30 17.82
C ASN A 6 -24.64 -12.18 16.58
N PHE A 7 -24.07 -13.30 16.13
CA PHE A 7 -23.16 -13.32 14.99
C PHE A 7 -23.84 -12.90 13.67
N ASP A 8 -25.05 -13.37 13.41
CA ASP A 8 -25.76 -13.05 12.17
C ASP A 8 -26.14 -11.57 12.10
N GLU A 9 -26.56 -10.99 13.21
CA GLU A 9 -26.82 -9.56 13.32
C GLU A 9 -25.52 -8.75 13.14
N TRP A 10 -24.44 -9.16 13.81
CA TRP A 10 -23.13 -8.51 13.69
C TRP A 10 -22.60 -8.56 12.26
N LEU A 11 -22.68 -9.71 11.57
CA LEU A 11 -22.27 -9.88 10.18
C LEU A 11 -23.14 -9.08 9.21
N SER A 12 -24.44 -8.93 9.50
CA SER A 12 -25.35 -8.17 8.64
C SER A 12 -25.03 -6.68 8.57
N ASN A 13 -24.27 -6.15 9.54
CA ASN A 13 -23.81 -4.76 9.59
C ASN A 13 -22.54 -4.51 8.79
N PHE A 14 -21.94 -5.54 8.16
CA PHE A 14 -20.71 -5.39 7.38
C PHE A 14 -20.93 -4.50 6.16
N LYS A 15 -19.98 -3.58 5.96
CA LYS A 15 -20.04 -2.58 4.90
C LYS A 15 -19.68 -3.20 3.54
N THR A 16 -20.36 -2.76 2.51
CA THR A 16 -20.05 -3.16 1.12
C THR A 16 -18.74 -2.56 0.65
N SER A 17 -18.44 -1.34 1.07
CA SER A 17 -17.21 -0.60 0.70
C SER A 17 -16.88 0.44 1.76
N ILE A 18 -15.58 0.73 1.88
CA ILE A 18 -15.02 1.87 2.62
C ILE A 18 -14.27 2.82 1.68
N SER A 19 -14.43 2.62 0.36
CA SER A 19 -13.75 3.42 -0.65
C SER A 19 -14.34 4.82 -0.72
N ASP A 20 -13.49 5.84 -0.65
CA ASP A 20 -13.85 7.23 -0.93
C ASP A 20 -13.70 7.56 -2.42
N TYR A 21 -13.93 8.82 -2.81
CA TYR A 21 -13.85 9.26 -4.20
C TYR A 21 -12.42 9.19 -4.79
N THR A 22 -11.39 9.23 -3.94
CA THR A 22 -9.98 9.18 -4.36
C THR A 22 -9.44 7.76 -4.45
N TYR A 23 -10.21 6.77 -4.01
CA TYR A 23 -9.81 5.36 -4.01
C TYR A 23 -9.41 4.85 -5.39
N TYR A 24 -10.13 5.22 -6.44
CA TYR A 24 -9.89 4.71 -7.79
C TYR A 24 -8.69 5.37 -8.45
N VAL A 25 -8.61 6.70 -8.37
CA VAL A 25 -7.53 7.51 -8.95
C VAL A 25 -7.40 8.79 -8.12
N ASP A 26 -6.20 9.08 -7.66
CA ASP A 26 -5.87 10.34 -6.99
C ASP A 26 -5.33 11.34 -8.01
N PHE A 27 -6.23 12.05 -8.68
CA PHE A 27 -5.87 13.03 -9.71
C PHE A 27 -5.01 14.18 -9.18
N GLU A 28 -5.22 14.63 -7.96
CA GLU A 28 -4.42 15.72 -7.37
C GLU A 28 -2.94 15.30 -7.25
N LYS A 29 -2.69 14.10 -6.78
CA LYS A 29 -1.35 13.50 -6.70
C LYS A 29 -0.74 13.34 -8.10
N ILE A 30 -1.53 12.86 -9.06
CA ILE A 30 -1.07 12.63 -10.44
C ILE A 30 -0.65 13.96 -11.07
N TYR A 31 -1.48 15.00 -11.00
CA TYR A 31 -1.15 16.32 -11.53
C TYR A 31 0.13 16.87 -10.91
N LYS A 32 0.27 16.80 -9.58
CA LYS A 32 1.50 17.22 -8.88
C LYS A 32 2.75 16.45 -9.35
N ASN A 33 2.61 15.18 -9.73
CA ASN A 33 3.75 14.40 -10.23
C ASN A 33 4.13 14.79 -11.64
N VAL A 34 3.16 14.93 -12.55
CA VAL A 34 3.41 15.26 -13.97
C VAL A 34 3.87 16.71 -14.11
N ASP A 35 3.35 17.63 -13.31
CA ASP A 35 3.76 19.04 -13.31
C ASP A 35 5.23 19.26 -13.00
N LYS A 36 5.88 18.34 -12.25
CA LYS A 36 7.32 18.42 -11.93
C LYS A 36 8.21 18.32 -13.16
N VAL A 37 7.75 17.67 -14.22
CA VAL A 37 8.49 17.39 -15.46
C VAL A 37 7.83 18.00 -16.68
N LYS A 38 6.91 18.92 -16.46
CA LYS A 38 6.10 19.54 -17.53
C LYS A 38 6.94 20.28 -18.57
N VAL A 39 7.98 20.99 -18.13
CA VAL A 39 8.85 21.78 -19.03
C VAL A 39 9.64 20.83 -19.91
N GLU A 40 10.24 19.81 -19.34
CA GLU A 40 11.05 18.78 -20.01
C GLU A 40 10.21 18.00 -21.01
N LEU A 41 8.98 17.62 -20.66
CA LEU A 41 8.04 16.97 -21.56
C LEU A 41 7.68 17.86 -22.75
N ASN A 42 7.51 19.16 -22.51
CA ASN A 42 7.23 20.11 -23.60
C ASN A 42 8.43 20.30 -24.54
N ILE A 43 9.65 20.22 -24.03
CA ILE A 43 10.87 20.22 -24.90
C ILE A 43 10.87 18.96 -25.77
N LEU A 44 10.63 17.81 -25.18
CA LEU A 44 10.56 16.51 -25.88
C LEU A 44 9.41 16.42 -26.88
N ASN A 45 8.35 17.22 -26.76
CA ASN A 45 7.27 17.29 -27.75
C ASN A 45 7.77 17.64 -29.16
N SER A 46 8.90 18.33 -29.29
CA SER A 46 9.51 18.64 -30.59
C SER A 46 9.92 17.40 -31.39
N LEU A 47 10.07 16.25 -30.72
CA LEU A 47 10.39 14.97 -31.37
C LEU A 47 9.18 14.31 -32.02
N ILE A 48 7.96 14.73 -31.69
CA ILE A 48 6.72 14.12 -32.22
C ILE A 48 6.63 14.39 -33.73
N GLY A 49 6.59 13.31 -34.48
CA GLY A 49 6.54 13.35 -35.95
C GLY A 49 7.83 13.80 -36.65
N SER A 50 8.94 13.93 -35.91
CA SER A 50 10.24 14.29 -36.47
C SER A 50 10.74 13.22 -37.43
N LYS A 51 11.26 13.67 -38.59
CA LYS A 51 11.89 12.79 -39.59
C LYS A 51 13.36 12.50 -39.26
N ASN A 52 14.03 13.36 -38.47
CA ASN A 52 15.41 13.25 -38.06
C ASN A 52 15.54 13.09 -36.54
N ILE A 53 14.70 12.21 -35.98
CA ILE A 53 14.48 12.12 -34.53
C ILE A 53 15.75 11.84 -33.72
N GLU A 54 16.70 11.05 -34.25
CA GLU A 54 17.96 10.73 -33.58
C GLU A 54 18.84 11.98 -33.42
N GLU A 55 18.99 12.76 -34.50
CA GLU A 55 19.78 14.01 -34.48
C GLU A 55 19.11 15.05 -33.58
N GLU A 56 17.79 15.21 -33.68
CA GLU A 56 17.05 16.15 -32.84
C GLU A 56 17.11 15.75 -31.35
N PHE A 57 16.98 14.47 -31.04
CA PHE A 57 17.14 13.97 -29.69
C PHE A 57 18.56 14.20 -29.14
N GLN A 58 19.61 13.95 -29.96
CA GLN A 58 20.97 14.26 -29.60
C GLN A 58 21.14 15.75 -29.27
N ASN A 59 20.58 16.63 -30.08
CA ASN A 59 20.64 18.08 -29.89
C ASN A 59 19.91 18.51 -28.60
N ILE A 60 18.77 17.88 -28.29
CA ILE A 60 18.04 18.10 -27.05
C ILE A 60 18.89 17.68 -25.85
N LEU A 61 19.50 16.50 -25.84
CA LEU A 61 20.33 16.04 -24.73
C LEU A 61 21.55 16.94 -24.47
N ILE A 62 22.12 17.56 -25.52
CA ILE A 62 23.22 18.49 -25.39
C ILE A 62 22.75 19.83 -24.77
N LYS A 63 21.60 20.31 -25.21
CA LYS A 63 21.09 21.65 -24.83
C LYS A 63 20.26 21.63 -23.55
N TYR A 64 19.52 20.55 -23.31
CA TYR A 64 18.57 20.36 -22.22
C TYR A 64 18.74 18.96 -21.60
N PRO A 65 19.89 18.67 -20.98
CA PRO A 65 20.21 17.33 -20.44
C PRO A 65 19.21 16.84 -19.39
N GLU A 66 18.50 17.76 -18.71
CA GLU A 66 17.44 17.46 -17.74
C GLU A 66 16.26 16.71 -18.35
N THR A 67 16.02 16.81 -19.66
CA THR A 67 14.97 16.08 -20.36
C THR A 67 15.15 14.56 -20.29
N LEU A 68 16.38 14.12 -20.00
CA LEU A 68 16.67 12.70 -19.83
C LEU A 68 15.86 12.06 -18.70
N GLU A 69 15.56 12.81 -17.64
CA GLU A 69 14.78 12.31 -16.50
C GLU A 69 13.35 11.90 -16.88
N CYS A 70 12.84 12.40 -18.01
CA CYS A 70 11.50 12.05 -18.49
C CYS A 70 11.43 10.69 -19.21
N ILE A 71 12.55 10.18 -19.72
CA ILE A 71 12.55 8.98 -20.57
C ILE A 71 11.96 7.74 -19.85
N PRO A 72 12.32 7.43 -18.60
CA PRO A 72 11.69 6.31 -17.90
C PRO A 72 10.17 6.45 -17.77
N LEU A 73 9.66 7.66 -17.57
CA LEU A 73 8.22 7.91 -17.44
C LEU A 73 7.46 7.52 -18.70
N LEU A 74 8.06 7.72 -19.89
CA LEU A 74 7.46 7.32 -21.17
C LEU A 74 7.30 5.79 -21.29
N LEU A 75 8.06 5.03 -20.51
CA LEU A 75 7.98 3.57 -20.37
C LEU A 75 7.19 3.11 -19.13
N ALA A 76 6.43 3.98 -18.49
CA ALA A 76 5.73 3.72 -17.23
C ALA A 76 6.63 3.29 -16.06
N VAL A 77 7.89 3.74 -16.05
CA VAL A 77 8.89 3.48 -15.01
C VAL A 77 9.14 4.75 -14.20
N ARG A 78 8.95 4.71 -12.88
CA ARG A 78 9.25 5.84 -11.98
C ARG A 78 10.68 5.85 -11.46
N ALA A 79 11.43 4.76 -11.64
CA ALA A 79 12.84 4.70 -11.26
C ALA A 79 13.68 5.52 -12.24
N ARG A 80 14.75 6.15 -11.72
CA ARG A 80 15.73 6.89 -12.52
C ARG A 80 16.80 5.99 -13.13
N GLU A 81 16.71 4.71 -12.93
CA GLU A 81 17.64 3.70 -13.43
C GLU A 81 16.84 2.58 -14.10
N ILE A 82 17.27 2.15 -15.28
CA ILE A 82 16.70 1.02 -16.01
C ILE A 82 17.83 0.05 -16.36
N PHE A 83 17.65 -1.19 -15.92
CA PHE A 83 18.53 -2.28 -16.26
C PHE A 83 18.05 -2.92 -17.58
N VAL A 84 18.96 -3.03 -18.54
CA VAL A 84 18.70 -3.64 -19.86
C VAL A 84 19.75 -4.71 -20.11
N LYS A 85 19.30 -5.86 -20.63
CA LYS A 85 20.16 -6.93 -21.11
C LYS A 85 19.89 -7.15 -22.59
N ASP A 86 20.94 -7.05 -23.40
CA ASP A 86 20.94 -7.55 -24.77
C ASP A 86 21.60 -8.95 -24.84
N GLU A 87 21.85 -9.46 -26.05
CA GLU A 87 22.40 -10.80 -26.23
C GLU A 87 23.84 -10.94 -25.67
N ILE A 88 24.59 -9.84 -25.54
CA ILE A 88 26.02 -9.83 -25.26
C ILE A 88 26.32 -9.16 -23.92
N ASN A 89 25.64 -8.06 -23.60
CA ASN A 89 25.98 -7.18 -22.48
C ASN A 89 24.77 -6.86 -21.59
N GLU A 90 25.10 -6.41 -20.39
CA GLU A 90 24.14 -5.84 -19.44
C GLU A 90 24.45 -4.35 -19.25
N TYR A 91 23.42 -3.51 -19.24
CA TYR A 91 23.53 -2.06 -19.11
C TYR A 91 22.67 -1.57 -17.96
N LEU A 92 23.19 -0.67 -17.15
CA LEU A 92 22.41 0.09 -16.18
C LEU A 92 22.35 1.54 -16.66
N PHE A 93 21.31 1.87 -17.41
CA PHE A 93 21.07 3.24 -17.84
C PHE A 93 20.60 4.10 -16.66
N LYS A 94 21.25 5.24 -16.46
CA LYS A 94 20.85 6.27 -15.50
C LYS A 94 20.27 7.46 -16.25
N PHE A 95 19.19 8.00 -15.73
CA PHE A 95 18.43 9.07 -16.36
C PHE A 95 18.46 10.38 -15.57
N ASP A 96 19.08 10.40 -14.40
CA ASP A 96 19.46 11.63 -13.68
C ASP A 96 20.76 12.25 -14.21
N LYS A 97 21.63 11.41 -14.79
CA LYS A 97 22.81 11.85 -15.54
C LYS A 97 23.25 10.74 -16.50
N MET A 98 23.79 11.12 -17.67
CA MET A 98 24.35 10.15 -18.61
C MET A 98 25.58 9.45 -18.01
N VAL A 99 25.58 8.11 -18.05
CA VAL A 99 26.72 7.24 -17.68
C VAL A 99 27.30 6.51 -18.88
N TYR A 100 26.62 6.56 -20.02
CA TYR A 100 27.03 6.03 -21.32
C TYR A 100 27.07 7.17 -22.35
N SER A 101 27.54 6.86 -23.56
CA SER A 101 27.56 7.83 -24.66
C SER A 101 26.14 8.19 -25.12
N THR A 102 25.99 9.36 -25.75
CA THR A 102 24.72 9.76 -26.38
C THR A 102 24.22 8.72 -27.40
N LYS A 103 25.14 8.03 -28.09
CA LYS A 103 24.78 6.94 -29.03
C LYS A 103 24.11 5.77 -28.31
N ASP A 104 24.50 5.45 -27.08
CA ASP A 104 23.89 4.39 -26.31
C ASP A 104 22.48 4.77 -25.87
N TYR A 105 22.23 6.03 -25.51
CA TYR A 105 20.88 6.53 -25.22
C TYR A 105 20.00 6.60 -26.48
N ILE A 106 20.53 6.94 -27.64
CA ILE A 106 19.82 6.85 -28.93
C ILE A 106 19.45 5.39 -29.20
N ARG A 107 20.39 4.45 -29.01
CA ARG A 107 20.08 3.02 -29.12
C ARG A 107 18.99 2.60 -28.16
N PHE A 108 19.05 3.04 -26.90
CA PHE A 108 18.02 2.78 -25.91
C PHE A 108 16.63 3.25 -26.39
N MET A 109 16.54 4.47 -26.94
CA MET A 109 15.28 5.01 -27.48
C MET A 109 14.76 4.21 -28.67
N ASN A 110 15.65 3.72 -29.55
CA ASN A 110 15.28 2.88 -30.69
C ASN A 110 14.80 1.50 -30.21
N GLU A 111 15.61 0.79 -29.43
CA GLU A 111 15.34 -0.58 -29.02
C GLU A 111 14.16 -0.69 -28.06
N SER A 112 13.89 0.34 -27.26
CA SER A 112 12.70 0.41 -26.40
C SER A 112 11.42 0.75 -27.18
N GLY A 113 11.51 1.10 -28.49
CA GLY A 113 10.38 1.51 -29.33
C GLY A 113 9.91 2.94 -29.09
N LEU A 114 10.61 3.74 -28.28
CA LEU A 114 10.19 5.10 -27.96
C LEU A 114 10.27 6.03 -29.20
N PHE A 115 11.27 5.87 -30.04
CA PHE A 115 11.34 6.66 -31.28
C PHE A 115 10.20 6.29 -32.24
N ASP A 116 9.91 5.01 -32.40
CA ASP A 116 8.77 4.57 -33.21
C ASP A 116 7.44 5.14 -32.69
N LEU A 117 7.25 5.09 -31.37
CA LEU A 117 6.09 5.68 -30.70
C LEU A 117 5.94 7.17 -31.02
N LEU A 118 7.03 7.94 -30.98
CA LEU A 118 7.03 9.39 -31.21
C LEU A 118 6.85 9.74 -32.69
N GLN A 119 7.40 8.93 -33.62
CA GLN A 119 7.35 9.22 -35.05
C GLN A 119 6.07 8.77 -35.74
N ASN A 120 5.57 7.57 -35.38
CA ASN A 120 4.64 6.82 -36.21
C ASN A 120 3.27 6.61 -35.52
N HIS A 121 3.13 6.91 -34.24
CA HIS A 121 1.87 6.75 -33.51
C HIS A 121 1.18 8.09 -33.24
N ILE A 122 -0.13 8.05 -33.00
CA ILE A 122 -0.94 9.25 -32.78
C ILE A 122 -0.73 9.73 -31.33
N ILE A 123 0.41 10.40 -31.07
CA ILE A 123 0.68 11.14 -29.85
C ILE A 123 0.81 12.61 -30.24
N ASN A 124 0.02 13.47 -29.64
CA ASN A 124 0.05 14.90 -29.91
C ASN A 124 0.75 15.69 -28.80
N ASN A 125 0.83 15.13 -27.61
CA ASN A 125 1.38 15.80 -26.45
C ASN A 125 1.89 14.78 -25.42
N LEU A 126 3.15 14.87 -25.03
CA LEU A 126 3.76 13.97 -24.04
C LEU A 126 3.27 14.25 -22.62
N TYR A 127 2.83 15.46 -22.29
CA TYR A 127 2.22 15.73 -20.98
C TYR A 127 0.93 14.90 -20.81
N ASP A 128 0.06 14.88 -21.83
CA ASP A 128 -1.19 14.10 -21.79
C ASP A 128 -0.90 12.59 -21.82
N TYR A 129 0.11 12.17 -22.56
CA TYR A 129 0.56 10.78 -22.61
C TYR A 129 1.06 10.30 -21.22
N VAL A 130 1.94 11.06 -20.58
CA VAL A 130 2.46 10.75 -19.24
C VAL A 130 1.36 10.85 -18.19
N LEU A 131 0.41 11.78 -18.33
CA LEU A 131 -0.76 11.84 -17.46
C LEU A 131 -1.57 10.53 -17.52
N GLY A 132 -1.81 10.01 -18.73
CA GLY A 132 -2.47 8.71 -18.89
C GLY A 132 -1.68 7.54 -18.28
N ILE A 133 -0.36 7.53 -18.41
CA ILE A 133 0.53 6.55 -17.77
C ILE A 133 0.41 6.63 -16.24
N GLU A 134 0.48 7.82 -15.67
CA GLU A 134 0.38 8.03 -14.21
C GLU A 134 -0.98 7.59 -13.67
N VAL A 135 -2.08 7.81 -14.41
CA VAL A 135 -3.41 7.25 -14.08
C VAL A 135 -3.38 5.73 -14.03
N GLY A 136 -2.75 5.09 -15.02
CA GLY A 136 -2.58 3.64 -15.07
C GLY A 136 -1.77 3.11 -13.90
N LEU A 137 -0.63 3.73 -13.60
CA LEU A 137 0.24 3.36 -12.47
C LEU A 137 -0.43 3.57 -11.12
N ASP A 138 -1.19 4.66 -10.96
CA ASP A 138 -1.94 4.93 -9.73
C ASP A 138 -3.10 3.95 -9.57
N SER A 139 -3.80 3.62 -10.63
CA SER A 139 -4.87 2.59 -10.64
C SER A 139 -4.36 1.22 -10.16
N ASN A 140 -3.14 0.82 -10.53
CA ASN A 140 -2.53 -0.43 -10.05
C ASN A 140 -2.26 -0.42 -8.53
N GLY A 141 -2.09 0.76 -7.94
CA GLY A 141 -1.92 0.95 -6.49
C GLY A 141 -3.18 0.72 -5.64
N ARG A 142 -4.36 0.47 -6.24
CA ARG A 142 -5.64 0.30 -5.50
C ARG A 142 -5.61 -0.78 -4.44
N LYS A 143 -4.91 -1.91 -4.70
CA LYS A 143 -4.80 -3.00 -3.72
C LYS A 143 -4.13 -2.55 -2.42
N ASN A 144 -3.10 -1.72 -2.54
CA ASN A 144 -2.39 -1.18 -1.37
C ASN A 144 -3.23 -0.10 -0.67
N ARG A 145 -3.96 0.74 -1.43
CA ARG A 145 -4.88 1.72 -0.85
C ARG A 145 -6.00 1.09 -0.04
N GLY A 146 -6.52 -0.07 -0.47
CA GLY A 146 -7.57 -0.80 0.26
C GLY A 146 -7.18 -1.15 1.70
N GLY A 147 -5.93 -1.60 1.92
CA GLY A 147 -5.39 -1.83 3.27
C GLY A 147 -5.28 -0.53 4.07
N HIS A 148 -4.67 0.49 3.50
CA HIS A 148 -4.51 1.79 4.16
C HIS A 148 -5.84 2.51 4.43
N LEU A 149 -6.89 2.30 3.62
CA LEU A 149 -8.21 2.88 3.92
C LEU A 149 -8.77 2.33 5.23
N MET A 150 -8.68 1.01 5.47
CA MET A 150 -9.16 0.42 6.73
C MET A 150 -8.34 0.92 7.92
N GLU A 151 -7.00 0.93 7.79
CA GLU A 151 -6.12 1.49 8.82
C GLU A 151 -6.45 2.96 9.11
N ASN A 152 -6.59 3.82 8.09
CA ASN A 152 -6.92 5.23 8.27
C ASN A 152 -8.28 5.43 8.94
N LEU A 153 -9.26 4.61 8.57
CA LEU A 153 -10.59 4.62 9.18
C LEU A 153 -10.50 4.26 10.67
N VAL A 154 -9.82 3.16 11.01
CA VAL A 154 -9.62 2.72 12.40
C VAL A 154 -8.82 3.77 13.19
N GLU A 155 -7.76 4.34 12.61
CA GLU A 155 -7.00 5.43 13.25
C GLU A 155 -7.89 6.62 13.60
N SER A 156 -8.85 6.98 12.75
CA SER A 156 -9.79 8.07 13.03
C SER A 156 -10.65 7.79 14.28
N TYR A 157 -11.07 6.54 14.47
CA TYR A 157 -11.81 6.13 15.67
C TYR A 157 -10.93 6.04 16.92
N ILE A 158 -9.67 5.60 16.78
CA ILE A 158 -8.70 5.62 17.90
C ILE A 158 -8.51 7.06 18.39
N ARG A 159 -8.33 8.02 17.48
CA ARG A 159 -8.21 9.44 17.85
C ARG A 159 -9.50 9.99 18.44
N LYS A 160 -10.66 9.64 17.89
CA LYS A 160 -11.97 10.05 18.41
C LYS A 160 -12.20 9.54 19.84
N ALA A 161 -11.67 8.35 20.18
CA ALA A 161 -11.70 7.79 21.53
C ALA A 161 -10.71 8.48 22.51
N GLY A 162 -9.98 9.52 22.06
CA GLY A 162 -9.11 10.34 22.88
C GLY A 162 -7.64 9.91 22.92
N TYR A 163 -7.24 8.91 22.14
CA TYR A 163 -5.83 8.47 22.11
C TYR A 163 -4.99 9.40 21.21
N ILE A 164 -3.76 9.67 21.62
CA ILE A 164 -2.82 10.60 20.97
C ILE A 164 -1.68 9.81 20.33
N LYS A 165 -1.38 10.11 19.07
CA LYS A 165 -0.33 9.44 18.32
C LYS A 165 1.04 9.68 18.95
N ASP A 166 1.85 8.61 18.98
CA ASP A 166 3.20 8.56 19.56
C ASP A 166 3.26 8.86 21.07
N GLU A 167 2.08 8.92 21.75
CA GLU A 167 1.94 9.06 23.19
C GLU A 167 1.15 7.87 23.79
N SER A 168 -0.11 7.70 23.38
CA SER A 168 -0.99 6.64 23.84
C SER A 168 -1.43 5.66 22.75
N TYR A 169 -1.11 5.93 21.47
CA TYR A 169 -1.14 4.92 20.42
C TYR A 169 0.03 5.07 19.44
N TYR A 170 0.44 3.95 18.87
CA TYR A 170 1.57 3.83 17.95
C TYR A 170 1.15 3.01 16.73
N LYS A 171 1.76 3.29 15.55
CA LYS A 171 1.48 2.57 14.29
C LYS A 171 2.63 1.63 13.94
N GLU A 172 2.29 0.50 13.32
CA GLU A 172 3.24 -0.43 12.71
C GLU A 172 4.40 -0.85 13.62
N LEU A 173 4.11 -1.16 14.89
CA LEU A 173 5.12 -1.66 15.80
C LEU A 173 5.39 -3.16 15.62
N THR A 174 6.67 -3.50 15.50
CA THR A 174 7.12 -4.89 15.57
C THR A 174 7.16 -5.38 17.01
N THR A 175 7.12 -6.70 17.20
CA THR A 175 7.27 -7.32 18.54
C THR A 175 8.55 -6.89 19.24
N ASP A 176 9.66 -6.70 18.51
CA ASP A 176 10.92 -6.21 19.07
C ASP A 176 10.83 -4.76 19.55
N LYS A 177 10.13 -3.90 18.80
CA LYS A 177 9.89 -2.53 19.24
C LYS A 177 8.99 -2.48 20.46
N ILE A 178 7.92 -3.30 20.50
CA ILE A 178 7.03 -3.41 21.65
C ILE A 178 7.84 -3.83 22.89
N LYS A 179 8.71 -4.83 22.76
CA LYS A 179 9.60 -5.27 23.83
C LYS A 179 10.55 -4.16 24.30
N THR A 180 11.17 -3.45 23.34
CA THR A 180 12.13 -2.39 23.66
C THR A 180 11.48 -1.18 24.31
N MET A 181 10.30 -0.76 23.83
CA MET A 181 9.60 0.43 24.30
C MET A 181 8.84 0.21 25.61
N PHE A 182 8.26 -0.98 25.78
CA PHE A 182 7.29 -1.24 26.84
C PHE A 182 7.67 -2.40 27.76
N GLY A 183 8.75 -3.13 27.46
CA GLY A 183 9.16 -4.30 28.24
C GLY A 183 8.29 -5.55 28.03
N VAL A 184 7.36 -5.53 27.08
CA VAL A 184 6.40 -6.63 26.83
C VAL A 184 6.99 -7.62 25.83
N ASP A 185 7.37 -8.81 26.30
CA ASP A 185 7.95 -9.87 25.48
C ASP A 185 6.86 -10.81 24.95
N ILE A 186 6.27 -10.45 23.82
CA ILE A 186 5.22 -11.21 23.16
C ILE A 186 5.71 -12.59 22.73
N LEU A 187 6.92 -12.67 22.15
CA LEU A 187 7.43 -13.89 21.52
C LEU A 187 7.72 -15.00 22.51
N SER A 188 8.11 -14.67 23.75
CA SER A 188 8.37 -15.66 24.81
C SER A 188 7.12 -16.41 25.26
N HIS A 189 5.93 -15.89 24.96
CA HIS A 189 4.64 -16.46 25.36
C HIS A 189 3.94 -17.23 24.23
N ILE A 190 4.50 -17.22 23.02
CA ILE A 190 3.95 -17.96 21.90
C ILE A 190 4.57 -19.35 21.84
N SER A 191 3.78 -20.36 22.20
CA SER A 191 4.19 -21.76 22.25
C SER A 191 4.29 -22.41 20.87
N ASN A 192 3.43 -21.99 19.92
CA ASN A 192 3.41 -22.52 18.57
C ASN A 192 4.59 -22.00 17.76
N SER A 193 5.48 -22.89 17.32
CA SER A 193 6.73 -22.54 16.62
C SER A 193 6.52 -21.83 15.28
N ASP A 194 5.49 -22.19 14.52
CA ASP A 194 5.21 -21.60 13.22
C ASP A 194 4.54 -20.23 13.38
N LEU A 195 3.64 -20.11 14.35
CA LEU A 195 3.05 -18.82 14.74
C LEU A 195 4.14 -17.88 15.27
N ASN A 196 5.04 -18.37 16.13
CA ASN A 196 6.16 -17.59 16.68
C ASN A 196 7.02 -16.99 15.57
N LYS A 197 7.44 -17.81 14.56
CA LYS A 197 8.20 -17.32 13.40
C LYS A 197 7.44 -16.29 12.57
N SER A 198 6.13 -16.46 12.42
CA SER A 198 5.27 -15.53 11.71
C SER A 198 5.16 -14.19 12.45
N ILE A 199 4.92 -14.25 13.75
CA ILE A 199 4.74 -13.05 14.61
C ILE A 199 6.05 -12.31 14.85
N ALA A 200 7.19 -12.99 14.88
CA ALA A 200 8.51 -12.36 15.02
C ALA A 200 8.80 -11.30 13.92
N LYS A 201 8.24 -11.49 12.73
CA LYS A 201 8.38 -10.57 11.59
C LYS A 201 7.19 -9.63 11.42
N LYS A 202 6.15 -9.80 12.24
CA LYS A 202 4.90 -9.07 12.11
C LYS A 202 5.01 -7.66 12.70
N ARG A 203 4.36 -6.72 12.05
CA ARG A 203 4.03 -5.40 12.58
C ARG A 203 2.54 -5.37 12.87
N PHE A 204 2.18 -4.99 14.08
CA PHE A 204 0.79 -4.72 14.42
C PHE A 204 0.39 -3.35 13.84
N ASP A 205 -0.78 -3.26 13.25
CA ASP A 205 -1.25 -2.02 12.61
C ASP A 205 -1.29 -0.88 13.62
N PHE A 206 -1.79 -1.16 14.86
CA PHE A 206 -1.72 -0.21 15.96
C PHE A 206 -1.40 -0.92 17.29
N VAL A 207 -0.76 -0.17 18.18
CA VAL A 207 -0.61 -0.50 19.60
C VAL A 207 -1.18 0.67 20.40
N VAL A 208 -2.25 0.43 21.15
CA VAL A 208 -2.84 1.42 22.07
C VAL A 208 -2.44 1.08 23.48
N VAL A 209 -2.01 2.09 24.25
CA VAL A 209 -1.54 1.95 25.63
C VAL A 209 -2.48 2.72 26.56
N LYS A 210 -3.04 2.03 27.56
CA LYS A 210 -3.90 2.62 28.58
C LYS A 210 -3.66 1.93 29.93
N ASN A 211 -3.24 2.69 30.93
CA ASN A 211 -3.03 2.17 32.28
C ASN A 211 -2.12 0.92 32.34
N GLU A 212 -0.97 0.96 31.65
CA GLU A 212 -0.01 -0.15 31.52
C GLU A 212 -0.59 -1.41 30.86
N HIS A 213 -1.73 -1.30 30.20
CA HIS A 213 -2.31 -2.34 29.37
C HIS A 213 -2.11 -2.02 27.89
N TYR A 214 -1.75 -3.03 27.09
CA TYR A 214 -1.35 -2.92 25.68
C TYR A 214 -2.37 -3.62 24.79
N TYR A 215 -3.06 -2.85 24.00
CA TYR A 215 -4.02 -3.34 23.02
C TYR A 215 -3.35 -3.42 21.64
N LEU A 216 -3.21 -4.63 21.11
CA LEU A 216 -2.56 -4.91 19.83
C LEU A 216 -3.62 -5.06 18.75
N PHE A 217 -3.62 -4.15 17.78
CA PHE A 217 -4.65 -4.10 16.75
C PHE A 217 -4.17 -4.68 15.43
N GLU A 218 -5.05 -5.43 14.80
CA GLU A 218 -4.99 -5.83 13.40
C GLU A 218 -6.28 -5.41 12.69
N THR A 219 -6.15 -4.93 11.46
CA THR A 219 -7.28 -4.39 10.70
C THR A 219 -7.34 -4.98 9.31
N ASN A 220 -8.53 -5.34 8.83
CA ASN A 220 -8.72 -5.85 7.48
C ASN A 220 -10.08 -5.43 6.92
N PHE A 221 -10.12 -5.17 5.63
CA PHE A 221 -11.37 -5.01 4.89
C PHE A 221 -11.37 -5.92 3.66
N TYR A 222 -12.38 -6.78 3.56
CA TYR A 222 -12.52 -7.72 2.44
C TYR A 222 -13.78 -7.42 1.62
N ALA A 223 -13.61 -6.63 0.56
CA ALA A 223 -14.72 -6.30 -0.35
C ALA A 223 -15.16 -7.48 -1.22
N SER A 224 -14.31 -8.50 -1.39
CA SER A 224 -14.56 -9.66 -2.25
C SER A 224 -14.06 -10.95 -1.62
N ASN A 225 -14.54 -12.08 -2.14
CA ASN A 225 -14.15 -13.41 -1.74
C ASN A 225 -12.67 -13.70 -2.00
N GLY A 226 -12.05 -14.54 -1.19
CA GLY A 226 -10.66 -14.95 -1.38
C GLY A 226 -10.21 -16.01 -0.37
N SER A 227 -9.17 -16.78 -0.71
CA SER A 227 -8.61 -17.83 0.16
C SER A 227 -8.00 -17.28 1.45
N LYS A 228 -7.51 -16.04 1.43
CA LYS A 228 -6.87 -15.38 2.58
C LYS A 228 -7.81 -15.20 3.78
N LEU A 229 -9.14 -15.08 3.57
CA LEU A 229 -10.09 -14.85 4.66
C LEU A 229 -10.03 -15.97 5.71
N ASN A 230 -10.08 -17.22 5.24
CA ASN A 230 -10.02 -18.39 6.12
C ASN A 230 -8.68 -18.50 6.85
N GLU A 231 -7.59 -18.21 6.17
CA GLU A 231 -6.24 -18.20 6.75
C GLU A 231 -6.13 -17.12 7.83
N THR A 232 -6.59 -15.91 7.54
CA THR A 232 -6.58 -14.78 8.48
C THR A 232 -7.40 -15.10 9.72
N ALA A 233 -8.62 -15.60 9.58
CA ALA A 233 -9.48 -15.93 10.72
C ALA A 233 -8.81 -16.97 11.64
N ARG A 234 -8.22 -18.03 11.06
CA ARG A 234 -7.52 -19.06 11.84
C ARG A 234 -6.28 -18.50 12.54
N SER A 235 -5.46 -17.74 11.83
CA SER A 235 -4.23 -17.16 12.36
C SER A 235 -4.52 -16.23 13.53
N TYR A 236 -5.51 -15.34 13.40
CA TYR A 236 -5.82 -14.38 14.46
C TYR A 236 -6.53 -15.01 15.65
N LYS A 237 -7.33 -16.06 15.43
CA LYS A 237 -7.86 -16.86 16.52
C LYS A 237 -6.74 -17.51 17.34
N MET A 238 -5.74 -18.11 16.69
CA MET A 238 -4.59 -18.71 17.37
C MET A 238 -3.77 -17.65 18.11
N LEU A 239 -3.51 -16.52 17.47
CA LEU A 239 -2.76 -15.41 18.08
C LEU A 239 -3.47 -14.89 19.35
N ALA A 240 -4.76 -14.69 19.29
CA ALA A 240 -5.55 -14.24 20.45
C ALA A 240 -5.47 -15.24 21.61
N GLN A 241 -5.52 -16.54 21.33
CA GLN A 241 -5.41 -17.60 22.34
C GLN A 241 -4.02 -17.59 23.01
N GLU A 242 -2.95 -17.50 22.25
CA GLU A 242 -1.58 -17.45 22.80
C GLU A 242 -1.38 -16.17 23.64
N LEU A 243 -1.84 -15.02 23.15
CA LEU A 243 -1.73 -13.74 23.87
C LEU A 243 -2.58 -13.66 25.13
N SER A 244 -3.62 -14.49 25.28
CA SER A 244 -4.46 -14.51 26.48
C SER A 244 -3.70 -14.92 27.76
N SER A 245 -2.52 -15.50 27.61
CA SER A 245 -1.62 -15.80 28.74
C SER A 245 -0.94 -14.56 29.33
N LEU A 246 -0.95 -13.43 28.61
CA LEU A 246 -0.38 -12.15 29.04
C LEU A 246 -1.47 -11.30 29.71
N ASN A 247 -1.35 -11.06 31.02
CA ASN A 247 -2.39 -10.32 31.76
C ASN A 247 -2.57 -8.86 31.34
N ASN A 248 -1.53 -8.25 30.76
CA ASN A 248 -1.50 -6.84 30.37
C ASN A 248 -1.52 -6.63 28.85
N VAL A 249 -1.87 -7.65 28.07
CA VAL A 249 -1.97 -7.57 26.61
C VAL A 249 -3.33 -8.06 26.16
N THR A 250 -3.97 -7.31 25.27
CA THR A 250 -5.22 -7.73 24.60
C THR A 250 -5.04 -7.59 23.09
N PHE A 251 -5.32 -8.66 22.37
CA PHE A 251 -5.39 -8.63 20.93
C PHE A 251 -6.76 -8.16 20.47
N ILE A 252 -6.82 -7.15 19.63
CA ILE A 252 -8.05 -6.62 19.02
C ILE A 252 -7.98 -6.83 17.52
N TRP A 253 -8.98 -7.48 16.99
CA TRP A 253 -9.12 -7.64 15.55
C TRP A 253 -10.31 -6.84 15.05
N ILE A 254 -10.08 -5.91 14.12
CA ILE A 254 -11.13 -5.13 13.47
C ILE A 254 -11.23 -5.60 12.02
N THR A 255 -12.36 -6.20 11.65
CA THR A 255 -12.58 -6.67 10.28
C THR A 255 -13.96 -6.31 9.79
N ASP A 256 -14.08 -6.10 8.47
CA ASP A 256 -15.33 -5.77 7.82
C ASP A 256 -15.28 -6.16 6.33
N GLY A 257 -16.40 -5.99 5.63
CA GLY A 257 -16.53 -6.23 4.20
C GLY A 257 -17.32 -7.49 3.85
N ILE A 258 -18.17 -7.36 2.83
CA ILE A 258 -19.08 -8.43 2.38
C ILE A 258 -18.40 -9.71 1.88
N GLY A 259 -17.08 -9.65 1.60
CA GLY A 259 -16.28 -10.83 1.23
C GLY A 259 -16.35 -11.95 2.27
N TRP A 260 -16.56 -11.61 3.55
CA TRP A 260 -16.71 -12.58 4.65
C TRP A 260 -17.90 -13.53 4.50
N ASN A 261 -18.89 -13.20 3.68
CA ASN A 261 -20.01 -14.12 3.40
C ASN A 261 -19.55 -15.46 2.83
N SER A 262 -18.39 -15.48 2.12
CA SER A 262 -17.81 -16.72 1.59
C SER A 262 -17.00 -17.54 2.61
N ALA A 263 -16.66 -16.94 3.74
CA ALA A 263 -15.87 -17.56 4.81
C ALA A 263 -16.59 -17.51 6.17
N LYS A 264 -17.93 -17.42 6.14
CA LYS A 264 -18.80 -17.21 7.30
C LYS A 264 -18.47 -18.17 8.45
N GLY A 265 -18.32 -19.47 8.20
CA GLY A 265 -18.11 -20.47 9.26
C GLY A 265 -16.80 -20.26 10.05
N ASN A 266 -15.69 -19.92 9.39
CA ASN A 266 -14.42 -19.64 10.09
C ASN A 266 -14.47 -18.31 10.85
N LEU A 267 -15.18 -17.31 10.32
CA LEU A 267 -15.37 -16.04 11.01
C LEU A 267 -16.25 -16.23 12.26
N GLU A 268 -17.35 -17.00 12.15
CA GLU A 268 -18.24 -17.32 13.28
C GLU A 268 -17.51 -18.06 14.41
N GLU A 269 -16.69 -19.07 14.05
CA GLU A 269 -15.87 -19.76 15.03
C GLU A 269 -14.92 -18.81 15.76
N THR A 270 -14.33 -17.83 15.04
CA THR A 270 -13.46 -16.83 15.65
C THR A 270 -14.25 -15.84 16.50
N PHE A 271 -15.40 -15.37 16.04
CA PHE A 271 -16.30 -14.49 16.77
C PHE A 271 -16.72 -15.05 18.12
N ASN A 272 -17.00 -16.36 18.17
CA ASN A 272 -17.40 -17.06 19.39
C ASN A 272 -16.22 -17.28 20.39
N LYS A 273 -14.99 -17.10 19.95
CA LYS A 273 -13.76 -17.31 20.76
C LYS A 273 -13.00 -16.03 21.09
N LEU A 274 -13.23 -14.97 20.33
CA LEU A 274 -12.52 -13.69 20.45
C LEU A 274 -13.52 -12.57 20.74
N ASP A 275 -13.69 -12.23 22.01
CA ASP A 275 -14.59 -11.17 22.49
C ASP A 275 -14.20 -9.78 21.91
N THR A 276 -12.94 -9.62 21.50
CA THR A 276 -12.34 -8.39 20.95
C THR A 276 -12.28 -8.39 19.41
N LEU A 277 -13.13 -9.16 18.76
CA LEU A 277 -13.39 -9.09 17.33
C LEU A 277 -14.49 -8.07 17.06
N TYR A 278 -14.17 -7.00 16.34
CA TYR A 278 -15.08 -5.88 16.06
C TYR A 278 -15.21 -5.63 14.56
N ASN A 279 -16.31 -4.99 14.18
CA ASN A 279 -16.57 -4.45 12.84
C ASN A 279 -16.64 -2.92 12.88
N ILE A 280 -16.85 -2.29 11.72
CA ILE A 280 -16.96 -0.81 11.62
C ILE A 280 -18.15 -0.30 12.41
N ASN A 281 -19.29 -1.02 12.45
CA ASN A 281 -20.44 -0.63 13.23
C ASN A 281 -20.15 -0.61 14.74
N ASP A 282 -19.30 -1.53 15.24
CA ASP A 282 -18.85 -1.50 16.64
C ASP A 282 -18.01 -0.23 16.93
N LEU A 283 -17.16 0.20 15.96
CA LEU A 283 -16.40 1.44 16.06
C LEU A 283 -17.34 2.67 16.05
N GLU A 284 -18.32 2.69 15.16
CA GLU A 284 -19.35 3.74 15.08
C GLU A 284 -20.11 3.89 16.41
N ASN A 285 -20.32 2.78 17.14
CA ASN A 285 -20.96 2.72 18.45
C ASN A 285 -20.00 2.95 19.64
N GLY A 286 -18.78 3.43 19.41
CA GLY A 286 -17.84 3.87 20.43
C GLY A 286 -17.21 2.74 21.24
N ILE A 287 -16.97 1.56 20.65
CA ILE A 287 -16.38 0.42 21.38
C ILE A 287 -14.99 0.74 21.90
N LEU A 288 -14.20 1.59 21.20
CA LEU A 288 -12.84 1.97 21.59
C LEU A 288 -12.81 2.93 22.81
N GLU A 289 -13.88 3.56 23.16
CA GLU A 289 -14.01 4.38 24.37
C GLU A 289 -14.11 3.51 25.64
N LYS A 290 -14.49 2.22 25.46
CA LYS A 290 -14.75 1.25 26.53
C LYS A 290 -13.57 0.31 26.83
N ILE A 291 -12.49 0.39 26.05
CA ILE A 291 -11.26 -0.39 26.24
C ILE A 291 -10.30 0.32 27.20
#